data_f16da6450593ff461ad446e6c1882159
#
_entry.id   f16da6450593ff461ad446e6c1882159
#
_cell.length_a   1.000
_cell.length_b   1.000
_cell.length_c   1.000
_cell.angle_alpha   90.00
_cell.angle_beta   90.00
_cell.angle_gamma   90.00
#
_symmetry.space_group_name_H-M   'P 1'
#
loop_
_entity.id
_entity.type
_entity.pdbx_description
1 polymer ?
#
loop_
_entity_poly.entity_id
_entity_poly.type
_entity_poly.pdbx_seq_one_letter_code
_entity_poly.pdbx_strand_id
1 'polypeptide(L)'
;SDYRDLIEYSKETGSPVIAANAPRRYVNMVRRLGRESLFSLSSDAKESLPPLPYPNVSSEYENKFRAIMAAHHSIIQRVSQTEDTIEHDKEQLDLAVPHPDSSQVDNMEERAFQKMLEAQNLWDVGMAWSIASYLKRYPNDRVIHINGNFHTDYSLGIPEHLEHYISDLTTLIV
;
A
#
# COMPACT_ATOMS: atom_id res chain seq x y z
N SER A 1 -4.44 5.57 -21.55
CA SER A 1 -4.16 4.71 -20.37
C SER A 1 -3.32 3.54 -20.84
N ASP A 2 -2.22 3.28 -20.21
CA ASP A 2 -1.24 2.26 -20.59
C ASP A 2 -1.82 0.83 -20.59
N TYR A 3 -2.96 0.64 -19.93
CA TYR A 3 -3.67 -0.65 -19.87
C TYR A 3 -4.85 -0.78 -20.83
N ARG A 4 -5.09 0.22 -21.69
CA ARG A 4 -6.28 0.22 -22.56
C ARG A 4 -6.30 -0.99 -23.50
N ASP A 5 -5.20 -1.25 -24.17
CA ASP A 5 -5.10 -2.33 -25.17
C ASP A 5 -5.30 -3.69 -24.53
N LEU A 6 -4.81 -3.88 -23.31
CA LEU A 6 -5.03 -5.10 -22.55
C LEU A 6 -6.51 -5.29 -22.16
N ILE A 7 -7.18 -4.21 -21.75
CA ILE A 7 -8.61 -4.27 -21.42
C ILE A 7 -9.46 -4.54 -22.66
N GLU A 8 -9.16 -3.90 -23.77
CA GLU A 8 -9.86 -4.15 -25.06
C GLU A 8 -9.64 -5.58 -25.54
N TYR A 9 -8.40 -6.08 -25.46
CA TYR A 9 -8.11 -7.50 -25.77
C TYR A 9 -8.89 -8.46 -24.86
N SER A 10 -8.94 -8.20 -23.58
CA SER A 10 -9.71 -9.01 -22.64
C SER A 10 -11.20 -9.02 -22.98
N LYS A 11 -11.74 -7.87 -23.39
CA LYS A 11 -13.12 -7.72 -23.82
C LYS A 11 -13.39 -8.50 -25.12
N GLU A 12 -12.50 -8.43 -26.09
CA GLU A 12 -12.61 -9.15 -27.38
C GLU A 12 -12.53 -10.66 -27.19
N THR A 13 -11.70 -11.14 -26.28
CA THR A 13 -11.52 -12.58 -26.00
C THR A 13 -12.52 -13.11 -24.98
N GLY A 14 -13.35 -12.26 -24.36
CA GLY A 14 -14.26 -12.65 -23.28
C GLY A 14 -13.55 -13.01 -21.99
N SER A 15 -12.27 -12.61 -21.83
CA SER A 15 -11.49 -12.85 -20.60
C SER A 15 -11.98 -11.94 -19.46
N PRO A 16 -12.28 -12.47 -18.27
CA PRO A 16 -12.71 -11.66 -17.14
C PRO A 16 -11.64 -10.65 -16.70
N VAL A 17 -12.07 -9.42 -16.36
CA VAL A 17 -11.20 -8.39 -15.80
C VAL A 17 -11.65 -8.07 -14.38
N ILE A 18 -10.72 -8.10 -13.43
CA ILE A 18 -10.99 -7.88 -12.01
C ILE A 18 -10.28 -6.60 -11.55
N ALA A 19 -11.04 -5.66 -10.99
CA ALA A 19 -10.48 -4.51 -10.29
C ALA A 19 -10.02 -4.95 -8.87
N ALA A 20 -8.77 -5.39 -8.77
CA ALA A 20 -8.28 -6.09 -7.58
C ALA A 20 -7.95 -5.16 -6.39
N ASN A 21 -7.75 -3.87 -6.62
CA ASN A 21 -7.37 -2.94 -5.57
C ASN A 21 -8.48 -2.73 -4.53
N ALA A 22 -8.09 -2.67 -3.26
CA ALA A 22 -8.98 -2.15 -2.23
C ALA A 22 -9.43 -0.71 -2.57
N PRO A 23 -10.70 -0.33 -2.28
CA PRO A 23 -11.19 1.01 -2.60
C PRO A 23 -10.35 2.10 -1.92
N ARG A 24 -9.85 3.05 -2.72
CA ARG A 24 -8.93 4.10 -2.26
C ARG A 24 -9.43 4.88 -1.04
N ARG A 25 -10.75 5.03 -0.90
CA ARG A 25 -11.35 5.70 0.27
C ARG A 25 -11.00 4.99 1.58
N TYR A 26 -10.94 3.66 1.58
CA TYR A 26 -10.62 2.87 2.79
C TYR A 26 -9.12 2.84 3.05
N VAL A 27 -8.30 2.80 2.02
CA VAL A 27 -6.85 2.96 2.14
C VAL A 27 -6.49 4.34 2.75
N ASN A 28 -7.15 5.40 2.27
CA ASN A 28 -6.98 6.73 2.84
C ASN A 28 -7.51 6.82 4.29
N MET A 29 -8.58 6.10 4.63
CA MET A 29 -9.10 6.01 5.98
C MET A 29 -8.09 5.35 6.93
N VAL A 30 -7.51 4.21 6.53
CA VAL A 30 -6.45 3.53 7.29
C VAL A 30 -5.23 4.43 7.46
N ARG A 31 -4.77 5.08 6.39
CA ARG A 31 -3.64 6.02 6.46
C ARG A 31 -3.84 7.15 7.47
N ARG A 32 -5.06 7.62 7.66
CA ARG A 32 -5.38 8.73 8.57
C ARG A 32 -5.69 8.26 9.99
N LEU A 33 -6.45 7.18 10.11
CA LEU A 33 -7.07 6.76 11.37
C LEU A 33 -6.52 5.43 11.91
N GLY A 34 -5.75 4.68 11.10
CA GLY A 34 -5.30 3.33 11.41
C GLY A 34 -6.30 2.25 10.96
N ARG A 35 -5.84 1.01 10.89
CA ARG A 35 -6.62 -0.15 10.38
C ARG A 35 -7.87 -0.45 11.20
N GLU A 36 -7.86 -0.14 12.50
CA GLU A 36 -8.99 -0.36 13.40
C GLU A 36 -10.24 0.41 12.97
N SER A 37 -10.03 1.53 12.24
CA SER A 37 -11.14 2.32 11.70
C SER A 37 -12.07 1.53 10.77
N LEU A 38 -11.57 0.47 10.12
CA LEU A 38 -12.35 -0.37 9.23
C LEU A 38 -13.43 -1.18 9.94
N PHE A 39 -13.26 -1.46 11.24
CA PHE A 39 -14.27 -2.20 12.00
C PHE A 39 -15.58 -1.44 12.17
N SER A 40 -15.54 -0.11 12.11
CA SER A 40 -16.73 0.77 12.20
C SER A 40 -17.55 0.87 10.92
N LEU A 41 -17.07 0.29 9.81
CA LEU A 41 -17.78 0.29 8.54
C LEU A 41 -19.02 -0.58 8.58
N SER A 42 -20.04 -0.23 7.77
CA SER A 42 -21.22 -1.07 7.56
C SER A 42 -20.86 -2.42 6.91
N SER A 43 -21.75 -3.39 7.01
CA SER A 43 -21.56 -4.70 6.36
C SER A 43 -21.31 -4.57 4.86
N ASP A 44 -22.15 -3.79 4.17
CA ASP A 44 -22.03 -3.57 2.72
C ASP A 44 -20.67 -2.93 2.33
N ALA A 45 -20.17 -2.01 3.16
CA ALA A 45 -18.87 -1.40 2.94
C ALA A 45 -17.73 -2.42 3.09
N LYS A 46 -17.86 -3.36 4.01
CA LYS A 46 -16.88 -4.44 4.26
C LYS A 46 -16.85 -5.49 3.14
N GLU A 47 -17.91 -5.66 2.36
CA GLU A 47 -17.93 -6.58 1.22
C GLU A 47 -16.85 -6.28 0.16
N SER A 48 -16.43 -5.02 0.07
CA SER A 48 -15.37 -4.58 -0.85
C SER A 48 -13.96 -4.67 -0.26
N LEU A 49 -13.82 -5.26 0.92
CA LEU A 49 -12.56 -5.40 1.65
C LEU A 49 -12.20 -6.90 1.83
N PRO A 50 -10.93 -7.20 2.09
CA PRO A 50 -10.57 -8.53 2.58
C PRO A 50 -11.24 -8.80 3.92
N PRO A 51 -11.39 -10.07 4.33
CA PRO A 51 -11.90 -10.41 5.66
C PRO A 51 -11.16 -9.67 6.76
N LEU A 52 -11.92 -9.11 7.71
CA LEU A 52 -11.34 -8.38 8.84
C LEU A 52 -11.36 -9.25 10.12
N PRO A 53 -10.28 -9.26 10.91
CA PRO A 53 -8.98 -8.61 10.66
C PRO A 53 -8.18 -9.31 9.57
N TYR A 54 -7.50 -8.55 8.72
CA TYR A 54 -6.57 -9.12 7.75
C TYR A 54 -5.15 -9.29 8.34
N PRO A 55 -4.29 -10.15 7.76
CA PRO A 55 -2.94 -10.39 8.25
C PRO A 55 -2.07 -9.13 8.28
N ASN A 56 -1.12 -9.07 9.19
CA ASN A 56 -0.05 -8.09 9.16
C ASN A 56 0.96 -8.48 8.08
N VAL A 57 1.78 -7.52 7.68
CA VAL A 57 2.96 -7.77 6.85
C VAL A 57 4.05 -8.46 7.65
N SER A 58 4.97 -9.14 6.97
CA SER A 58 6.19 -9.66 7.56
C SER A 58 7.15 -8.55 7.98
N SER A 59 8.12 -8.88 8.85
CA SER A 59 9.21 -7.98 9.21
C SER A 59 10.07 -7.60 8.00
N GLU A 60 10.24 -8.52 7.08
CA GLU A 60 10.95 -8.32 5.82
C GLU A 60 10.27 -7.28 4.94
N TYR A 61 8.95 -7.34 4.83
CA TYR A 61 8.15 -6.34 4.12
C TYR A 61 8.24 -4.96 4.80
N GLU A 62 8.09 -4.90 6.12
CA GLU A 62 8.22 -3.65 6.87
C GLU A 62 9.60 -3.03 6.65
N ASN A 63 10.68 -3.80 6.72
CA ASN A 63 12.04 -3.34 6.46
C ASN A 63 12.22 -2.80 5.03
N LYS A 64 11.66 -3.51 4.03
CA LYS A 64 11.64 -3.04 2.63
C LYS A 64 10.92 -1.70 2.51
N PHE A 65 9.74 -1.57 3.11
CA PHE A 65 8.96 -0.33 3.07
C PHE A 65 9.69 0.82 3.76
N ARG A 66 10.28 0.58 4.92
CA ARG A 66 11.09 1.56 5.68
C ARG A 66 12.28 2.06 4.87
N ALA A 67 13.00 1.18 4.20
CA ALA A 67 14.13 1.54 3.33
C ALA A 67 13.70 2.43 2.15
N ILE A 68 12.57 2.13 1.52
CA ILE A 68 12.03 2.95 0.42
C ILE A 68 11.59 4.32 0.90
N MET A 69 10.93 4.40 2.06
CA MET A 69 10.51 5.68 2.62
C MET A 69 11.71 6.56 3.00
N ALA A 70 12.78 5.97 3.56
CA ALA A 70 14.02 6.68 3.87
C ALA A 70 14.73 7.19 2.60
N ALA A 71 14.80 6.38 1.55
CA ALA A 71 15.35 6.79 0.25
C ALA A 71 14.57 7.94 -0.37
N HIS A 72 13.25 7.87 -0.33
CA HIS A 72 12.37 8.93 -0.84
C HIS A 72 12.55 10.25 -0.07
N HIS A 73 12.64 10.17 1.27
CA HIS A 73 12.88 11.34 2.11
C HIS A 73 14.22 12.02 1.78
N SER A 74 15.29 11.23 1.58
CA SER A 74 16.61 11.75 1.24
C SER A 74 16.64 12.44 -0.14
N ILE A 75 15.85 11.97 -1.10
CA ILE A 75 15.71 12.60 -2.43
C ILE A 75 15.02 13.95 -2.29
N ILE A 76 13.92 14.03 -1.56
CA ILE A 76 13.18 15.28 -1.33
C ILE A 76 14.09 16.32 -0.67
N GLN A 77 14.84 15.94 0.36
CA GLN A 77 15.78 16.84 1.02
C GLN A 77 16.85 17.38 0.08
N ARG A 78 17.40 16.54 -0.81
CA ARG A 78 18.39 16.99 -1.80
C ARG A 78 17.80 17.98 -2.80
N VAL A 79 16.58 17.72 -3.28
CA VAL A 79 15.89 18.62 -4.23
C VAL A 79 15.60 19.97 -3.56
N SER A 80 15.12 19.98 -2.32
CA SER A 80 14.86 21.22 -1.58
C SER A 80 16.13 22.05 -1.36
N GLN A 81 17.27 21.40 -1.09
CA GLN A 81 18.56 22.09 -0.92
C GLN A 81 19.12 22.69 -2.22
N THR A 82 18.71 22.18 -3.39
CA THR A 82 19.11 22.74 -4.69
C THR A 82 18.26 23.94 -5.11
N GLU A 83 17.06 24.11 -4.54
CA GLU A 83 16.17 25.25 -4.80
C GLU A 83 16.47 26.47 -3.89
N ASP A 84 17.12 26.27 -2.74
CA ASP A 84 17.45 27.34 -1.77
C ASP A 84 18.65 28.22 -2.17
N THR A 85 19.20 28.11 -3.39
CA THR A 85 20.24 29.01 -3.93
C THR A 85 19.70 30.30 -4.55
N ILE A 86 18.44 30.63 -4.35
CA ILE A 86 17.89 31.95 -4.70
C ILE A 86 17.68 32.71 -3.39
N GLU A 87 18.59 33.66 -3.17
CA GLU A 87 18.56 34.60 -2.03
C GLU A 87 17.18 35.19 -1.81
N HIS A 88 16.61 34.95 -0.65
CA HIS A 88 15.63 35.86 -0.07
C HIS A 88 15.96 36.07 1.41
N ASP A 89 16.43 37.28 1.72
CA ASP A 89 16.46 37.85 3.06
C ASP A 89 15.11 37.61 3.74
N LYS A 90 15.07 36.74 4.71
CA LYS A 90 13.97 36.65 5.67
C LYS A 90 14.50 37.08 7.02
N GLU A 91 14.09 38.28 7.44
CA GLU A 91 14.16 38.72 8.83
C GLU A 91 13.67 37.59 9.73
N GLN A 92 14.56 37.13 10.56
CA GLN A 92 14.36 36.07 11.54
C GLN A 92 13.50 36.62 12.66
N LEU A 93 12.18 36.41 12.57
CA LEU A 93 11.30 36.68 13.73
C LEU A 93 11.46 35.52 14.69
N ASP A 94 12.27 35.78 15.73
CA ASP A 94 12.62 34.83 16.80
C ASP A 94 11.41 34.69 17.76
N LEU A 95 10.37 33.96 17.32
CA LEU A 95 9.31 33.49 18.19
C LEU A 95 9.77 32.14 18.76
N ALA A 96 10.11 32.15 20.06
CA ALA A 96 10.44 30.96 20.82
C ALA A 96 9.23 29.98 20.83
N VAL A 97 9.13 29.16 19.79
CA VAL A 97 8.23 28.01 19.77
C VAL A 97 8.88 26.95 20.67
N PRO A 98 8.19 26.42 21.69
CA PRO A 98 8.72 25.30 22.47
C PRO A 98 9.04 24.13 21.54
N HIS A 99 10.29 23.75 21.47
CA HIS A 99 10.67 22.55 20.73
C HIS A 99 10.04 21.35 21.44
N PRO A 100 9.22 20.52 20.74
CA PRO A 100 8.72 19.31 21.36
C PRO A 100 9.87 18.41 21.77
N ASP A 101 9.71 17.72 22.89
CA ASP A 101 10.69 16.73 23.35
C ASP A 101 10.98 15.73 22.25
N SER A 102 12.25 15.44 21.98
CA SER A 102 12.67 14.53 20.90
C SER A 102 11.96 13.17 20.97
N SER A 103 11.71 12.66 22.17
CA SER A 103 10.97 11.42 22.40
C SER A 103 9.50 11.48 21.92
N GLN A 104 8.88 12.67 21.94
CA GLN A 104 7.51 12.85 21.40
C GLN A 104 7.49 12.95 19.89
N VAL A 105 8.51 13.55 19.29
CA VAL A 105 8.68 13.63 17.84
C VAL A 105 8.90 12.21 17.27
N ASP A 106 9.83 11.45 17.83
CA ASP A 106 10.11 10.07 17.42
C ASP A 106 8.86 9.18 17.50
N ASN A 107 8.06 9.31 18.55
CA ASN A 107 6.81 8.60 18.71
C ASN A 107 5.74 9.01 17.68
N MET A 108 5.71 10.27 17.28
CA MET A 108 4.76 10.75 16.25
C MET A 108 5.14 10.26 14.86
N GLU A 109 6.43 10.28 14.54
CA GLU A 109 6.95 9.78 13.27
C GLU A 109 6.72 8.27 13.10
N GLU A 110 7.00 7.49 14.14
CA GLU A 110 6.75 6.06 14.12
C GLU A 110 5.26 5.74 13.97
N ARG A 111 4.36 6.44 14.65
CA ARG A 111 2.91 6.28 14.47
C ARG A 111 2.45 6.64 13.07
N ALA A 112 3.02 7.68 12.47
CA ALA A 112 2.72 8.08 11.10
C ALA A 112 3.22 7.01 10.11
N PHE A 113 4.43 6.48 10.33
CA PHE A 113 4.98 5.39 9.55
C PHE A 113 4.09 4.13 9.64
N GLN A 114 3.68 3.72 10.82
CA GLN A 114 2.83 2.55 11.01
C GLN A 114 1.48 2.68 10.27
N LYS A 115 0.86 3.85 10.29
CA LYS A 115 -0.38 4.09 9.53
C LYS A 115 -0.16 4.04 8.01
N MET A 116 0.99 4.48 7.52
CA MET A 116 1.35 4.35 6.10
C MET A 116 1.59 2.89 5.73
N LEU A 117 2.29 2.14 6.56
CA LEU A 117 2.51 0.71 6.40
C LEU A 117 1.19 -0.07 6.39
N GLU A 118 0.29 0.21 7.31
CA GLU A 118 -1.06 -0.39 7.37
C GLU A 118 -1.88 -0.08 6.10
N ALA A 119 -1.79 1.13 5.59
CA ALA A 119 -2.48 1.52 4.36
C ALA A 119 -1.89 0.82 3.13
N GLN A 120 -0.56 0.65 3.08
CA GLN A 120 0.11 -0.10 2.04
C GLN A 120 -0.24 -1.59 2.13
N ASN A 121 -0.27 -2.14 3.34
CA ASN A 121 -0.72 -3.51 3.58
C ASN A 121 -2.16 -3.73 3.09
N LEU A 122 -3.08 -2.77 3.29
CA LEU A 122 -4.45 -2.90 2.79
C LEU A 122 -4.51 -2.96 1.25
N TRP A 123 -3.59 -2.30 0.53
CA TRP A 123 -3.46 -2.49 -0.92
C TRP A 123 -3.12 -3.94 -1.25
N ASP A 124 -2.08 -4.48 -0.65
CA ASP A 124 -1.53 -5.79 -0.97
C ASP A 124 -2.50 -6.91 -0.59
N VAL A 125 -3.01 -6.87 0.63
CA VAL A 125 -3.98 -7.87 1.09
C VAL A 125 -5.30 -7.80 0.32
N GLY A 126 -5.73 -6.62 -0.12
CA GLY A 126 -6.92 -6.44 -0.96
C GLY A 126 -6.75 -7.08 -2.34
N MET A 127 -5.59 -6.87 -2.98
CA MET A 127 -5.25 -7.50 -4.25
C MET A 127 -5.14 -9.03 -4.11
N ALA A 128 -4.45 -9.51 -3.10
CA ALA A 128 -4.35 -10.94 -2.80
C ALA A 128 -5.72 -11.58 -2.56
N TRP A 129 -6.58 -10.94 -1.76
CA TRP A 129 -7.94 -11.41 -1.51
C TRP A 129 -8.80 -11.47 -2.78
N SER A 130 -8.67 -10.48 -3.66
CA SER A 130 -9.39 -10.45 -4.94
C SER A 130 -8.99 -11.60 -5.85
N ILE A 131 -7.68 -11.86 -5.96
CA ILE A 131 -7.13 -13.00 -6.70
C ILE A 131 -7.61 -14.32 -6.08
N ALA A 132 -7.46 -14.47 -4.77
CA ALA A 132 -7.83 -15.66 -4.03
C ALA A 132 -9.33 -15.98 -4.16
N SER A 133 -10.18 -14.95 -4.05
CA SER A 133 -11.63 -15.08 -4.18
C SER A 133 -12.05 -15.54 -5.56
N TYR A 134 -11.38 -15.04 -6.61
CA TYR A 134 -11.60 -15.47 -7.96
C TYR A 134 -11.20 -16.94 -8.15
N LEU A 135 -9.99 -17.31 -7.77
CA LEU A 135 -9.47 -18.68 -7.93
C LEU A 135 -10.25 -19.70 -7.11
N LYS A 136 -10.76 -19.34 -5.93
CA LYS A 136 -11.67 -20.23 -5.16
C LYS A 136 -12.97 -20.51 -5.90
N ARG A 137 -13.46 -19.55 -6.69
CA ARG A 137 -14.68 -19.72 -7.50
C ARG A 137 -14.40 -20.44 -8.83
N TYR A 138 -13.20 -20.25 -9.38
CA TYR A 138 -12.76 -20.80 -10.66
C TYR A 138 -11.39 -21.50 -10.53
N PRO A 139 -11.35 -22.68 -9.90
CA PRO A 139 -10.08 -23.31 -9.46
C PRO A 139 -9.20 -23.81 -10.61
N ASN A 140 -9.73 -23.90 -11.83
CA ASN A 140 -8.98 -24.31 -13.01
C ASN A 140 -8.46 -23.13 -13.84
N ASP A 141 -8.81 -21.90 -13.45
CA ASP A 141 -8.39 -20.71 -14.16
C ASP A 141 -6.97 -20.28 -13.75
N ARG A 142 -6.37 -19.44 -14.60
CA ARG A 142 -5.12 -18.74 -14.32
C ARG A 142 -5.40 -17.25 -14.22
N VAL A 143 -4.70 -16.59 -13.32
CA VAL A 143 -4.80 -15.14 -13.15
C VAL A 143 -3.48 -14.50 -13.55
N ILE A 144 -3.56 -13.48 -14.40
CA ILE A 144 -2.46 -12.55 -14.65
C ILE A 144 -2.77 -11.30 -13.83
N HIS A 145 -1.91 -10.96 -12.89
CA HIS A 145 -2.04 -9.74 -12.09
C HIS A 145 -0.96 -8.75 -12.48
N ILE A 146 -1.36 -7.50 -12.74
CA ILE A 146 -0.45 -6.42 -13.13
C ILE A 146 -0.42 -5.39 -12.02
N ASN A 147 0.75 -5.16 -11.48
CA ASN A 147 0.99 -4.24 -10.37
C ASN A 147 2.37 -3.58 -10.48
N GLY A 148 2.63 -2.57 -9.65
CA GLY A 148 4.00 -2.07 -9.47
C GLY A 148 4.86 -3.09 -8.73
N ASN A 149 6.14 -3.19 -9.09
CA ASN A 149 7.08 -4.18 -8.57
C ASN A 149 7.15 -4.21 -7.03
N PHE A 150 6.97 -3.07 -6.36
CA PHE A 150 6.96 -3.01 -4.89
C PHE A 150 6.02 -4.04 -4.26
N HIS A 151 4.87 -4.30 -4.89
CA HIS A 151 3.84 -5.19 -4.37
C HIS A 151 4.18 -6.69 -4.47
N THR A 152 5.24 -7.04 -5.22
CA THR A 152 5.62 -8.44 -5.49
C THR A 152 7.12 -8.72 -5.34
N ASP A 153 7.98 -7.69 -5.28
CA ASP A 153 9.42 -7.85 -5.11
C ASP A 153 9.76 -8.72 -3.90
N TYR A 154 10.68 -9.64 -4.10
CA TYR A 154 11.16 -10.60 -3.09
C TYR A 154 10.06 -11.56 -2.59
N SER A 155 9.00 -11.77 -3.36
CA SER A 155 7.82 -12.53 -2.96
C SER A 155 7.10 -11.98 -1.72
N LEU A 156 7.28 -10.70 -1.42
CA LEU A 156 6.61 -10.00 -0.34
C LEU A 156 5.31 -9.33 -0.84
N GLY A 157 4.48 -8.90 0.09
CA GLY A 157 3.22 -8.21 -0.21
C GLY A 157 2.15 -9.13 -0.77
N ILE A 158 1.75 -8.98 -2.03
CA ILE A 158 0.70 -9.80 -2.62
C ILE A 158 1.00 -11.31 -2.52
N PRO A 159 2.20 -11.81 -2.87
CA PRO A 159 2.52 -13.23 -2.74
C PRO A 159 2.39 -13.77 -1.32
N GLU A 160 2.93 -13.08 -0.31
CA GLU A 160 2.83 -13.52 1.09
C GLU A 160 1.38 -13.57 1.59
N HIS A 161 0.54 -12.64 1.14
CA HIS A 161 -0.89 -12.66 1.47
C HIS A 161 -1.67 -13.72 0.70
N LEU A 162 -1.27 -14.05 -0.54
CA LEU A 162 -1.87 -15.13 -1.30
C LEU A 162 -1.68 -16.48 -0.60
N GLU A 163 -0.49 -16.77 -0.09
CA GLU A 163 -0.22 -17.99 0.69
C GLU A 163 -1.13 -18.12 1.91
N HIS A 164 -1.51 -16.99 2.50
CA HIS A 164 -2.47 -16.97 3.62
C HIS A 164 -3.90 -17.35 3.20
N TYR A 165 -4.30 -17.04 1.96
CA TYR A 165 -5.67 -17.27 1.48
C TYR A 165 -5.84 -18.56 0.67
N ILE A 166 -4.81 -19.02 0.00
CA ILE A 166 -4.82 -20.23 -0.84
C ILE A 166 -3.54 -21.02 -0.60
N SER A 167 -3.67 -22.26 -0.09
CA SER A 167 -2.58 -23.23 -0.07
C SER A 167 -2.32 -23.76 -1.48
N ASP A 168 -1.08 -24.18 -1.73
CA ASP A 168 -0.65 -24.86 -2.95
C ASP A 168 -0.79 -24.06 -4.27
N LEU A 169 -0.83 -22.73 -4.18
CA LEU A 169 -0.83 -21.86 -5.34
C LEU A 169 0.60 -21.71 -5.90
N THR A 170 0.77 -22.02 -7.19
CA THR A 170 2.02 -21.72 -7.90
C THR A 170 1.96 -20.30 -8.45
N THR A 171 2.90 -19.46 -8.03
CA THR A 171 3.04 -18.07 -8.50
C THR A 171 4.33 -17.91 -9.30
N LEU A 172 4.28 -17.09 -10.35
CA LEU A 172 5.44 -16.64 -11.11
C LEU A 172 5.44 -15.11 -11.10
N ILE A 173 6.55 -14.55 -10.64
CA ILE A 173 6.79 -13.10 -10.64
C ILE A 173 7.78 -12.79 -11.77
N VAL A 174 7.44 -11.82 -12.63
CA VAL A 174 8.21 -11.44 -13.81
C VAL A 174 8.60 -9.97 -13.75
#